data_a81ecdb10aef0ea3522b2f8aaf0264df
#
_entry.id   a81ecdb10aef0ea3522b2f8aaf0264df
#
_cell.length_a   1.000
_cell.length_b   1.000
_cell.length_c   1.000
_cell.angle_alpha   90.00
_cell.angle_beta   90.00
_cell.angle_gamma   90.00
#
_symmetry.space_group_name_H-M   'P 1'
#
loop_
_entity.id
_entity.type
_entity.pdbx_description
1 polymer ?
#
loop_
_entity_poly.entity_id
_entity_poly.type
_entity_poly.pdbx_seq_one_letter_code
_entity_poly.pdbx_strand_id
1 'polypeptide(L)'
;IYDGCLSGPIESIIRVFHRIKAAFIPLGLRMATHKCQLYANDVTHARSVLRKFPDTPISLGAIDGLDTTAAPNGAGYGIMCAGTPLGDDVFVAAMLEKKISRFEKENLSLTTLLQDVTGQGLAAITSYCRQPVFGWESQVLHPEVLRACTDRLGLSLRLMYSACADQDYVT
;
A
#
# COMPACT_ATOMS: atom_id res chain seq x y z
N ILE A 1 12.68 -2.81 10.72
CA ILE A 1 11.61 -2.06 11.42
C ILE A 1 10.31 -2.63 10.88
N TYR A 2 9.51 -3.22 11.75
CA TYR A 2 8.22 -3.78 11.37
C TYR A 2 7.14 -2.74 11.60
N ASP A 3 6.21 -2.62 10.65
CA ASP A 3 5.02 -1.81 10.82
C ASP A 3 4.11 -2.48 11.84
N GLY A 4 3.72 -1.75 12.89
CA GLY A 4 2.78 -2.24 13.89
C GLY A 4 1.38 -1.70 13.62
N CYS A 5 0.37 -2.53 13.82
CA CYS A 5 -1.03 -2.13 13.72
C CYS A 5 -1.71 -2.31 15.08
N LEU A 6 -2.50 -1.31 15.51
CA LEU A 6 -3.35 -1.36 16.69
C LEU A 6 -4.81 -1.28 16.25
N SER A 7 -5.65 -2.17 16.76
CA SER A 7 -7.08 -2.14 16.51
C SER A 7 -7.88 -2.13 17.81
N GLY A 8 -9.05 -1.50 17.81
CA GLY A 8 -9.92 -1.40 18.97
C GLY A 8 -10.66 -0.06 19.06
N PRO A 9 -11.28 0.26 20.22
CA PRO A 9 -11.87 1.57 20.46
C PRO A 9 -10.82 2.68 20.35
N ILE A 10 -11.17 3.75 19.62
CA ILE A 10 -10.22 4.78 19.20
C ILE A 10 -9.51 5.48 20.37
N GLU A 11 -10.24 5.76 21.47
CA GLU A 11 -9.66 6.35 22.68
C GLU A 11 -8.66 5.40 23.36
N SER A 12 -8.91 4.09 23.28
CA SER A 12 -8.01 3.08 23.82
C SER A 12 -6.75 2.95 22.97
N ILE A 13 -6.88 2.99 21.63
CA ILE A 13 -5.75 2.97 20.70
C ILE A 13 -4.80 4.15 21.00
N ILE A 14 -5.32 5.36 21.15
CA ILE A 14 -4.50 6.54 21.41
C ILE A 14 -3.79 6.43 22.76
N ARG A 15 -4.47 5.95 23.81
CA ARG A 15 -3.82 5.71 25.12
C ARG A 15 -2.72 4.66 25.02
N VAL A 16 -2.96 3.56 24.32
CA VAL A 16 -1.96 2.49 24.10
C VAL A 16 -0.79 3.02 23.29
N PHE A 17 -1.04 3.81 22.26
CA PHE A 17 0.00 4.48 21.45
C PHE A 17 0.96 5.31 22.32
N HIS A 18 0.43 6.15 23.23
CA HIS A 18 1.28 6.93 24.13
C HIS A 18 2.08 6.04 25.10
N ARG A 19 1.50 4.94 25.60
CA ARG A 19 2.21 3.98 26.46
C ARG A 19 3.35 3.29 25.72
N ILE A 20 3.12 2.84 24.48
CA ILE A 20 4.17 2.21 23.66
C ILE A 20 5.27 3.22 23.37
N LYS A 21 4.92 4.46 22.97
CA LYS A 21 5.90 5.52 22.75
C LYS A 21 6.77 5.76 23.98
N ALA A 22 6.17 5.84 25.17
CA ALA A 22 6.90 6.02 26.42
C ALA A 22 7.79 4.81 26.76
N ALA A 23 7.31 3.59 26.52
CA ALA A 23 8.06 2.36 26.77
C ALA A 23 9.28 2.18 25.83
N PHE A 24 9.26 2.80 24.65
CA PHE A 24 10.39 2.74 23.72
C PHE A 24 11.58 3.60 24.13
N ILE A 25 11.33 4.70 24.86
CA ILE A 25 12.39 5.64 25.28
C ILE A 25 13.52 4.97 26.08
N PRO A 26 13.25 4.22 27.17
CA PRO A 26 14.30 3.56 27.93
C PRO A 26 15.03 2.45 27.16
N LEU A 27 14.43 1.94 26.07
CA LEU A 27 15.05 0.95 25.20
C LEU A 27 15.93 1.58 24.10
N GLY A 28 16.06 2.90 24.07
CA GLY A 28 16.78 3.63 23.04
C GLY A 28 16.08 3.62 21.68
N LEU A 29 14.81 3.17 21.63
CA LEU A 29 14.02 3.10 20.40
C LEU A 29 13.24 4.40 20.20
N ARG A 30 13.03 4.78 18.94
CA ARG A 30 12.21 5.93 18.56
C ARG A 30 11.10 5.49 17.60
N MET A 31 9.87 5.85 17.94
CA MET A 31 8.73 5.66 17.05
C MET A 31 8.69 6.78 16.00
N ALA A 32 8.54 6.41 14.73
CA ALA A 32 8.38 7.37 13.63
C ALA A 32 6.93 7.90 13.61
N THR A 33 6.59 8.72 14.58
CA THR A 33 5.22 9.18 14.84
C THR A 33 4.61 9.95 13.68
N HIS A 34 5.43 10.63 12.88
CA HIS A 34 5.02 11.34 11.66
C HIS A 34 4.53 10.40 10.55
N LYS A 35 4.83 9.09 10.65
CA LYS A 35 4.33 8.04 9.74
C LYS A 35 3.12 7.30 10.28
N CYS A 36 2.72 7.57 11.53
CA CYS A 36 1.57 6.91 12.12
C CYS A 36 0.28 7.51 11.57
N GLN A 37 -0.64 6.64 11.17
CA GLN A 37 -1.94 7.02 10.65
C GLN A 37 -3.05 6.39 11.48
N LEU A 38 -4.15 7.10 11.65
CA LEU A 38 -5.36 6.64 12.29
C LEU A 38 -6.46 6.45 11.23
N TYR A 39 -7.08 5.31 11.27
CA TYR A 39 -8.27 5.02 10.48
C TYR A 39 -9.42 4.60 11.41
N ALA A 40 -10.61 5.07 11.14
CA ALA A 40 -11.86 4.61 11.74
C ALA A 40 -12.98 4.72 10.72
N ASN A 41 -14.00 3.87 10.85
CA ASN A 41 -15.15 3.89 9.93
C ASN A 41 -15.90 5.24 9.93
N ASP A 42 -15.87 5.96 11.05
CA ASP A 42 -16.38 7.33 11.16
C ASP A 42 -15.23 8.32 11.31
N VAL A 43 -14.94 9.03 10.22
CA VAL A 43 -13.90 10.06 10.16
C VAL A 43 -14.20 11.24 11.09
N THR A 44 -15.47 11.58 11.30
CA THR A 44 -15.88 12.68 12.19
C THR A 44 -15.56 12.32 13.64
N HIS A 45 -15.86 11.09 14.03
CA HIS A 45 -15.50 10.58 15.35
C HIS A 45 -13.97 10.55 15.53
N ALA A 46 -13.23 10.04 14.56
CA ALA A 46 -11.77 10.02 14.60
C ALA A 46 -11.17 11.43 14.80
N ARG A 47 -11.65 12.43 14.05
CA ARG A 47 -11.23 13.83 14.21
C ARG A 47 -11.56 14.40 15.60
N SER A 48 -12.76 14.11 16.11
CA SER A 48 -13.19 14.51 17.45
C SER A 48 -12.29 13.96 18.54
N VAL A 49 -11.89 12.68 18.42
CA VAL A 49 -11.02 12.03 19.39
C VAL A 49 -9.60 12.59 19.29
N LEU A 50 -9.05 12.78 18.10
CA LEU A 50 -7.71 13.34 17.94
C LEU A 50 -7.61 14.76 18.53
N ARG A 51 -8.68 15.57 18.49
CA ARG A 51 -8.69 16.90 19.14
C ARG A 51 -8.54 16.82 20.67
N LYS A 52 -8.90 15.71 21.28
CA LYS A 52 -8.71 15.48 22.73
C LYS A 52 -7.28 15.11 23.09
N PHE A 53 -6.46 14.81 22.10
CA PHE A 53 -5.06 14.43 22.23
C PHE A 53 -4.18 15.30 21.32
N PRO A 54 -4.08 16.61 21.58
CA PRO A 54 -3.42 17.58 20.68
C PRO A 54 -1.94 17.27 20.45
N ASP A 55 -1.26 16.68 21.42
CA ASP A 55 0.15 16.29 21.33
C ASP A 55 0.36 14.94 20.65
N THR A 56 -0.69 14.37 20.06
CA THR A 56 -0.61 13.08 19.38
C THR A 56 -0.17 13.31 17.92
N PRO A 57 1.05 12.94 17.55
CA PRO A 57 1.59 13.18 16.20
C PRO A 57 1.09 12.11 15.22
N ILE A 58 -0.20 11.82 15.24
CA ILE A 58 -0.89 10.87 14.36
C ILE A 58 -1.74 11.67 13.40
N SER A 59 -1.61 11.40 12.11
CA SER A 59 -2.49 11.94 11.07
C SER A 59 -3.68 11.01 10.81
N LEU A 60 -4.77 11.56 10.29
CA LEU A 60 -5.81 10.72 9.69
C LEU A 60 -5.27 10.14 8.39
N GLY A 61 -5.57 8.87 8.14
CA GLY A 61 -5.23 8.22 6.88
C GLY A 61 -6.02 8.85 5.73
N ALA A 62 -5.32 9.20 4.66
CA ALA A 62 -5.92 9.81 3.46
C ALA A 62 -5.02 9.63 2.24
N ILE A 63 -5.55 9.88 1.06
CA ILE A 63 -4.74 10.03 -0.15
C ILE A 63 -3.86 11.27 0.00
N ASP A 64 -2.57 11.14 -0.31
CA ASP A 64 -1.63 12.27 -0.30
C ASP A 64 -2.14 13.42 -1.18
N GLY A 65 -2.21 14.62 -0.63
CA GLY A 65 -2.67 15.82 -1.34
C GLY A 65 -4.19 15.99 -1.39
N LEU A 66 -4.97 15.04 -0.86
CA LEU A 66 -6.42 15.22 -0.75
C LEU A 66 -6.76 15.98 0.56
N ASP A 67 -7.46 17.09 0.43
CA ASP A 67 -8.00 17.80 1.58
C ASP A 67 -9.22 17.04 2.14
N THR A 68 -8.97 16.15 3.09
CA THR A 68 -10.02 15.39 3.78
C THR A 68 -10.94 16.27 4.62
N THR A 69 -10.60 17.56 4.83
CA THR A 69 -11.46 18.50 5.54
C THR A 69 -12.63 18.98 4.68
N ALA A 70 -12.46 19.00 3.36
CA ALA A 70 -13.45 19.45 2.39
C ALA A 70 -14.43 18.35 1.96
N ALA A 71 -14.10 17.06 2.15
CA ALA A 71 -14.97 15.95 1.79
C ALA A 71 -15.92 15.61 2.94
N PRO A 72 -17.22 15.95 2.86
CA PRO A 72 -18.16 15.70 3.95
C PRO A 72 -18.30 14.21 4.28
N ASN A 73 -18.06 13.33 3.33
CA ASN A 73 -18.18 11.87 3.47
C ASN A 73 -16.83 11.14 3.56
N GLY A 74 -15.72 11.86 3.74
CA GLY A 74 -14.41 11.22 3.89
C GLY A 74 -13.90 10.50 2.65
N ALA A 75 -14.32 10.90 1.45
CA ALA A 75 -13.83 10.30 0.22
C ALA A 75 -12.30 10.35 0.14
N GLY A 76 -11.67 9.21 -0.13
CA GLY A 76 -10.23 9.07 -0.10
C GLY A 76 -9.64 8.86 1.30
N TYR A 77 -10.45 8.43 2.26
CA TYR A 77 -10.04 8.14 3.63
C TYR A 77 -9.67 6.67 3.80
N GLY A 78 -8.46 6.41 4.27
CA GLY A 78 -7.96 5.05 4.46
C GLY A 78 -6.52 5.02 4.92
N ILE A 79 -6.00 3.84 5.17
CA ILE A 79 -4.60 3.58 5.56
C ILE A 79 -4.00 2.44 4.76
N MET A 80 -2.68 2.41 4.69
CA MET A 80 -1.94 1.24 4.24
C MET A 80 -1.61 0.34 5.42
N CYS A 81 -2.08 -0.90 5.41
CA CYS A 81 -1.78 -1.89 6.43
C CYS A 81 -1.04 -3.07 5.78
N ALA A 82 0.19 -3.32 6.20
CA ALA A 82 1.05 -4.37 5.63
C ALA A 82 1.11 -4.35 4.08
N GLY A 83 1.11 -3.16 3.48
CA GLY A 83 1.15 -3.00 2.03
C GLY A 83 -0.22 -3.04 1.34
N THR A 84 -1.30 -3.33 2.07
CA THR A 84 -2.67 -3.38 1.53
C THR A 84 -3.45 -2.12 1.89
N PRO A 85 -4.15 -1.49 0.93
CA PRO A 85 -5.02 -0.35 1.21
C PRO A 85 -6.29 -0.81 1.92
N LEU A 86 -6.61 -0.17 3.04
CA LEU A 86 -7.84 -0.34 3.81
C LEU A 86 -8.50 1.02 3.95
N GLY A 87 -9.75 1.15 3.50
CA GLY A 87 -10.46 2.42 3.54
C GLY A 87 -11.71 2.41 2.69
N ASP A 88 -12.16 3.60 2.31
CA ASP A 88 -13.23 3.73 1.33
C ASP A 88 -12.80 3.32 -0.08
N ASP A 89 -13.76 3.11 -0.96
CA ASP A 89 -13.52 2.64 -2.33
C ASP A 89 -12.61 3.59 -3.12
N VAL A 90 -12.71 4.90 -2.87
CA VAL A 90 -11.89 5.92 -3.53
C VAL A 90 -10.42 5.79 -3.10
N PHE A 91 -10.18 5.61 -1.80
CA PHE A 91 -8.83 5.39 -1.28
C PHE A 91 -8.24 4.10 -1.82
N VAL A 92 -8.99 2.99 -1.72
CA VAL A 92 -8.52 1.67 -2.18
C VAL A 92 -8.19 1.71 -3.68
N ALA A 93 -9.09 2.26 -4.50
CA ALA A 93 -8.87 2.38 -5.94
C ALA A 93 -7.63 3.23 -6.27
N ALA A 94 -7.45 4.38 -5.61
CA ALA A 94 -6.30 5.24 -5.84
C ALA A 94 -4.97 4.58 -5.44
N MET A 95 -4.95 3.85 -4.32
CA MET A 95 -3.74 3.15 -3.87
C MET A 95 -3.40 1.97 -4.77
N LEU A 96 -4.40 1.21 -5.25
CA LEU A 96 -4.21 0.14 -6.21
C LEU A 96 -3.72 0.68 -7.56
N GLU A 97 -4.29 1.79 -8.04
CA GLU A 97 -3.84 2.47 -9.27
C GLU A 97 -2.36 2.90 -9.16
N LYS A 98 -1.98 3.51 -8.05
CA LYS A 98 -0.58 3.88 -7.78
C LYS A 98 0.35 2.66 -7.79
N LYS A 99 -0.10 1.56 -7.19
CA LYS A 99 0.67 0.30 -7.13
C LYS A 99 0.83 -0.34 -8.50
N ILE A 100 -0.25 -0.45 -9.29
CA ILE A 100 -0.18 -1.06 -10.63
C ILE A 100 0.61 -0.20 -11.61
N SER A 101 0.45 1.12 -11.59
CA SER A 101 1.23 2.03 -12.42
C SER A 101 2.73 1.96 -12.12
N ARG A 102 3.09 1.84 -10.84
CA ARG A 102 4.49 1.58 -10.45
C ARG A 102 4.98 0.24 -10.98
N PHE A 103 4.18 -0.81 -10.86
CA PHE A 103 4.49 -2.14 -11.35
C PHE A 103 4.73 -2.16 -12.87
N GLU A 104 3.85 -1.50 -13.64
CA GLU A 104 3.98 -1.37 -15.10
C GLU A 104 5.28 -0.66 -15.49
N LYS A 105 5.60 0.46 -14.81
CA LYS A 105 6.84 1.20 -15.02
C LYS A 105 8.09 0.35 -14.70
N GLU A 106 8.05 -0.40 -13.60
CA GLU A 106 9.15 -1.29 -13.22
C GLU A 106 9.33 -2.43 -14.23
N ASN A 107 8.24 -3.03 -14.73
CA ASN A 107 8.29 -4.05 -15.77
C ASN A 107 8.90 -3.50 -17.08
N LEU A 108 8.50 -2.31 -17.49
CA LEU A 108 9.09 -1.65 -18.65
C LEU A 108 10.60 -1.43 -18.48
N SER A 109 11.05 -1.04 -17.30
CA SER A 109 12.49 -0.90 -17.01
C SER A 109 13.21 -2.26 -17.01
N LEU A 110 12.55 -3.30 -16.51
CA LEU A 110 13.09 -4.66 -16.49
C LEU A 110 13.28 -5.21 -17.92
N THR A 111 12.38 -4.93 -18.87
CA THR A 111 12.55 -5.39 -20.26
C THR A 111 13.87 -4.97 -20.86
N THR A 112 14.34 -3.75 -20.55
CA THR A 112 15.65 -3.27 -21.02
C THR A 112 16.81 -4.00 -20.33
N LEU A 113 16.68 -4.33 -19.04
CA LEU A 113 17.72 -5.01 -18.26
C LEU A 113 17.80 -6.51 -18.52
N LEU A 114 16.69 -7.12 -18.98
CA LEU A 114 16.57 -8.56 -19.17
C LEU A 114 16.85 -9.01 -20.61
N GLN A 115 17.35 -8.13 -21.45
CA GLN A 115 17.66 -8.43 -22.87
C GLN A 115 18.61 -9.63 -23.04
N ASP A 116 19.52 -9.82 -22.08
CA ASP A 116 20.49 -10.92 -22.11
C ASP A 116 20.14 -12.08 -21.18
N VAL A 117 18.91 -12.07 -20.60
CA VAL A 117 18.49 -13.11 -19.65
C VAL A 117 17.79 -14.24 -20.38
N THR A 118 18.20 -15.47 -20.11
CA THR A 118 17.55 -16.66 -20.65
C THR A 118 16.08 -16.75 -20.30
N GLY A 119 15.26 -17.44 -21.12
CA GLY A 119 13.85 -17.66 -20.86
C GLY A 119 13.58 -18.29 -19.48
N GLN A 120 14.48 -19.16 -18.98
CA GLN A 120 14.39 -19.72 -17.61
C GLN A 120 14.62 -18.66 -16.54
N GLY A 121 15.58 -17.77 -16.73
CA GLY A 121 15.83 -16.63 -15.83
C GLY A 121 14.65 -15.69 -15.78
N LEU A 122 14.05 -15.37 -16.93
CA LEU A 122 12.85 -14.55 -17.01
C LEU A 122 11.67 -15.20 -16.30
N ALA A 123 11.43 -16.49 -16.49
CA ALA A 123 10.40 -17.24 -15.80
C ALA A 123 10.59 -17.23 -14.27
N ALA A 124 11.82 -17.40 -13.79
CA ALA A 124 12.14 -17.32 -12.37
C ALA A 124 11.86 -15.92 -11.80
N ILE A 125 12.32 -14.84 -12.45
CA ILE A 125 12.08 -13.46 -12.03
C ILE A 125 10.57 -13.18 -11.96
N THR A 126 9.81 -13.62 -12.96
CA THR A 126 8.37 -13.42 -12.98
C THR A 126 7.69 -14.16 -11.84
N SER A 127 7.98 -15.45 -11.67
CA SER A 127 7.32 -16.29 -10.67
C SER A 127 7.64 -15.86 -9.23
N TYR A 128 8.90 -15.53 -8.94
CA TYR A 128 9.33 -15.25 -7.56
C TYR A 128 9.30 -13.78 -7.18
N CYS A 129 9.40 -12.86 -8.15
CA CYS A 129 9.52 -11.45 -7.85
C CYS A 129 8.30 -10.62 -8.31
N ARG A 130 7.69 -10.97 -9.43
CA ARG A 130 6.64 -10.14 -10.04
C ARG A 130 5.23 -10.61 -9.75
N GLN A 131 4.93 -11.89 -9.87
CA GLN A 131 3.59 -12.42 -9.55
C GLN A 131 3.18 -12.18 -8.08
N PRO A 132 4.06 -12.36 -7.07
CA PRO A 132 3.67 -12.18 -5.67
C PRO A 132 3.35 -10.73 -5.28
N VAL A 133 3.61 -9.74 -6.13
CA VAL A 133 3.40 -8.30 -5.81
C VAL A 133 1.97 -8.01 -5.35
N PHE A 134 0.97 -8.71 -5.89
CA PHE A 134 -0.44 -8.58 -5.49
C PHE A 134 -0.95 -9.79 -4.70
N GLY A 135 -0.06 -10.68 -4.26
CA GLY A 135 -0.47 -11.93 -3.60
C GLY A 135 -1.22 -11.70 -2.28
N TRP A 136 -0.84 -10.69 -1.51
CA TRP A 136 -1.52 -10.36 -0.26
C TRP A 136 -2.87 -9.68 -0.51
N GLU A 137 -2.92 -8.70 -1.42
CA GLU A 137 -4.16 -8.03 -1.78
C GLU A 137 -5.21 -9.00 -2.31
N SER A 138 -4.78 -10.03 -3.06
CA SER A 138 -5.70 -11.05 -3.59
C SER A 138 -6.34 -11.92 -2.49
N GLN A 139 -5.78 -11.94 -1.29
CA GLN A 139 -6.33 -12.66 -0.15
C GLN A 139 -7.28 -11.82 0.70
N VAL A 140 -7.15 -10.50 0.70
CA VAL A 140 -7.86 -9.62 1.63
C VAL A 140 -8.85 -8.66 0.95
N LEU A 141 -8.69 -8.37 -0.33
CA LEU A 141 -9.59 -7.50 -1.08
C LEU A 141 -10.62 -8.30 -1.89
N HIS A 142 -11.79 -7.69 -2.06
CA HIS A 142 -12.85 -8.32 -2.87
C HIS A 142 -12.40 -8.50 -4.32
N PRO A 143 -12.68 -9.64 -4.97
CA PRO A 143 -12.21 -9.94 -6.33
C PRO A 143 -12.60 -8.89 -7.39
N GLU A 144 -13.76 -8.25 -7.25
CA GLU A 144 -14.20 -7.19 -8.16
C GLU A 144 -13.32 -5.94 -8.10
N VAL A 145 -12.84 -5.59 -6.91
CA VAL A 145 -11.92 -4.46 -6.71
C VAL A 145 -10.58 -4.73 -7.40
N LEU A 146 -10.15 -6.00 -7.41
CA LEU A 146 -8.87 -6.41 -7.98
C LEU A 146 -8.93 -6.70 -9.49
N ARG A 147 -10.11 -6.90 -10.08
CA ARG A 147 -10.24 -7.34 -11.48
C ARG A 147 -9.46 -6.47 -12.45
N ALA A 148 -9.67 -5.15 -12.40
CA ALA A 148 -8.96 -4.22 -13.27
C ALA A 148 -7.43 -4.27 -13.07
N CYS A 149 -6.98 -4.45 -11.83
CA CYS A 149 -5.56 -4.58 -11.52
C CYS A 149 -4.97 -5.90 -12.04
N THR A 150 -5.70 -7.01 -11.93
CA THR A 150 -5.24 -8.32 -12.42
C THR A 150 -5.17 -8.37 -13.93
N ASP A 151 -6.09 -7.73 -14.64
CA ASP A 151 -6.07 -7.65 -16.11
C ASP A 151 -4.84 -6.86 -16.58
N ARG A 152 -4.57 -5.69 -15.98
CA ARG A 152 -3.39 -4.87 -16.28
C ARG A 152 -2.10 -5.57 -15.90
N LEU A 153 -2.06 -6.24 -14.74
CA LEU A 153 -0.93 -7.05 -14.32
C LEU A 153 -0.60 -8.13 -15.35
N GLY A 154 -1.62 -8.87 -15.79
CA GLY A 154 -1.47 -9.92 -16.81
C GLY A 154 -0.99 -9.37 -18.15
N LEU A 155 -1.51 -8.22 -18.57
CA LEU A 155 -1.06 -7.54 -19.79
C LEU A 155 0.39 -7.08 -19.67
N SER A 156 0.76 -6.43 -18.57
CA SER A 156 2.11 -5.94 -18.34
C SER A 156 3.15 -7.07 -18.31
N LEU A 157 2.82 -8.22 -17.71
CA LEU A 157 3.67 -9.40 -17.71
C LEU A 157 3.82 -9.98 -19.13
N ARG A 158 2.72 -10.08 -19.90
CA ARG A 158 2.78 -10.58 -21.30
C ARG A 158 3.66 -9.70 -22.17
N LEU A 159 3.54 -8.37 -22.05
CA LEU A 159 4.36 -7.43 -22.80
C LEU A 159 5.85 -7.58 -22.43
N MET A 160 6.17 -7.78 -21.16
CA MET A 160 7.54 -8.04 -20.71
C MET A 160 8.07 -9.34 -21.33
N TYR A 161 7.29 -10.42 -21.32
CA TYR A 161 7.67 -11.71 -21.92
C TYR A 161 7.87 -11.60 -23.43
N SER A 162 6.93 -10.96 -24.16
CA SER A 162 7.06 -10.79 -25.60
C SER A 162 8.30 -9.99 -25.98
N ALA A 163 8.59 -8.90 -25.28
CA ALA A 163 9.76 -8.07 -25.55
C ALA A 163 11.08 -8.81 -25.31
N CYS A 164 11.12 -9.78 -24.39
CA CYS A 164 12.32 -10.61 -24.15
C CYS A 164 12.39 -11.80 -25.11
N ALA A 165 11.25 -12.39 -25.51
CA ALA A 165 11.22 -13.55 -26.40
C ALA A 165 11.55 -13.22 -27.86
N ASP A 166 11.17 -12.02 -28.35
CA ASP A 166 11.47 -11.60 -29.72
C ASP A 166 12.97 -11.44 -30.00
N GLN A 167 13.80 -11.42 -28.96
CA GLN A 167 15.27 -11.32 -29.10
C GLN A 167 15.97 -12.66 -29.24
N ASP A 168 15.37 -13.75 -28.74
CA ASP A 168 15.92 -15.11 -28.83
C ASP A 168 15.85 -15.69 -30.25
N TYR A 169 15.10 -15.06 -31.18
CA TYR A 169 14.92 -15.55 -32.56
C TYR A 169 15.74 -14.78 -33.61
N VAL A 170 16.56 -13.80 -33.21
CA VAL A 170 17.36 -12.94 -34.13
C VAL A 170 18.82 -13.34 -34.13
N THR A 171 19.25 -14.32 -33.38
CA THR A 171 20.60 -14.90 -33.42
C THR A 171 20.60 -16.24 -34.09
#